data_9d6f1aab570a630dc0e19d9541168b8f
#
_entry.id   9d6f1aab570a630dc0e19d9541168b8f
#
_cell.length_a   1.000
_cell.length_b   1.000
_cell.length_c   1.000
_cell.angle_alpha   90.00
_cell.angle_beta   90.00
_cell.angle_gamma   90.00
#
_symmetry.space_group_name_H-M   'P 1'
#
loop_
_entity.id
_entity.type
_entity.pdbx_description
1 polymer ?
#
loop_
_entity_poly.entity_id
_entity_poly.type
_entity_poly.pdbx_seq_one_letter_code
_entity_poly.pdbx_strand_id
1 'polypeptide(L)'
;MNIKKLDIIKSDERGTIFNCEKINYLTRKKHTISSDHTHAEGEEIFLVEGKMVLTVGDQTKEVEAPIKIDIPPNVYHKITALTDIRILYFYK
;
A
#
# COMPACT_ATOMS: atom_id res chain seq x y z
N MET A 1 10.41 -19.38 -23.41
CA MET A 1 10.31 -18.66 -22.12
C MET A 1 9.47 -17.41 -22.30
N ASN A 2 8.47 -17.22 -21.46
CA ASN A 2 7.60 -16.06 -21.52
C ASN A 2 7.97 -15.07 -20.40
N ILE A 3 8.43 -13.90 -20.81
CA ILE A 3 8.83 -12.84 -19.88
C ILE A 3 8.07 -11.58 -20.28
N LYS A 4 7.44 -10.94 -19.31
CA LYS A 4 6.70 -9.70 -19.54
C LYS A 4 7.21 -8.63 -18.56
N LYS A 5 7.51 -7.46 -19.10
CA LYS A 5 7.84 -6.31 -18.29
C LYS A 5 6.57 -5.79 -17.61
N LEU A 6 6.63 -5.46 -16.32
CA LEU A 6 5.48 -4.94 -15.61
C LEU A 6 5.18 -3.51 -16.05
N ASP A 7 3.91 -3.20 -16.20
CA ASP A 7 3.45 -1.84 -16.46
C ASP A 7 3.46 -1.02 -15.18
N ILE A 8 3.82 0.24 -15.30
CA ILE A 8 3.75 1.20 -14.19
C ILE A 8 2.36 1.86 -14.23
N ILE A 9 1.63 1.75 -13.12
CA ILE A 9 0.35 2.44 -12.96
C ILE A 9 0.59 3.90 -12.64
N LYS A 10 1.52 4.17 -11.73
CA LYS A 10 1.85 5.51 -11.28
C LYS A 10 3.25 5.54 -10.70
N SER A 11 3.97 6.63 -10.92
CA SER A 11 5.29 6.86 -10.31
C SER A 11 5.41 8.33 -9.96
N ASP A 12 5.87 8.61 -8.76
CA ASP A 12 6.13 9.96 -8.29
C ASP A 12 7.29 9.93 -7.27
N GLU A 13 7.52 11.04 -6.58
CA GLU A 13 8.61 11.17 -5.60
C GLU A 13 8.48 10.22 -4.41
N ARG A 14 7.28 9.69 -4.16
CA ARG A 14 7.05 8.76 -3.06
C ARG A 14 7.46 7.33 -3.40
N GLY A 15 7.42 6.96 -4.67
CA GLY A 15 7.71 5.61 -5.15
C GLY A 15 6.89 5.25 -6.37
N THR A 16 6.71 3.96 -6.59
CA THR A 16 6.12 3.43 -7.81
C THR A 16 5.06 2.37 -7.51
N ILE A 17 4.01 2.35 -8.32
CA ILE A 17 2.98 1.31 -8.31
C ILE A 17 3.08 0.54 -9.61
N PHE A 18 3.29 -0.77 -9.50
CA PHE A 18 3.36 -1.69 -10.63
C PHE A 18 2.08 -2.51 -10.74
N ASN A 19 1.64 -2.76 -11.96
CA ASN A 19 0.53 -3.65 -12.24
C ASN A 19 1.07 -5.08 -12.42
N CYS A 20 0.74 -5.97 -11.47
CA CYS A 20 1.07 -7.39 -11.55
C CYS A 20 -0.17 -8.20 -11.97
N GLU A 21 -1.12 -7.57 -12.66
CA GLU A 21 -2.39 -8.11 -13.17
C GLU A 21 -3.42 -8.38 -12.05
N LYS A 22 -3.22 -9.42 -11.23
CA LYS A 22 -4.17 -9.79 -10.16
C LYS A 22 -3.93 -9.02 -8.87
N ILE A 23 -2.73 -8.48 -8.69
CA ILE A 23 -2.33 -7.76 -7.49
C ILE A 23 -1.42 -6.61 -7.91
N ASN A 24 -1.41 -5.55 -7.15
CA ASN A 24 -0.53 -4.41 -7.39
C ASN A 24 0.67 -4.46 -6.45
N TYR A 25 1.81 -4.02 -6.92
CA TYR A 25 3.03 -3.89 -6.13
C TYR A 25 3.39 -2.41 -5.99
N LEU A 26 3.52 -1.96 -4.75
CA LEU A 26 3.75 -0.55 -4.43
C LEU A 26 5.00 -0.39 -3.60
N THR A 27 5.82 0.59 -3.95
CA THR A 27 6.95 1.03 -3.14
C THR A 27 6.69 2.45 -2.64
N ARG A 28 7.09 2.74 -1.39
CA ARG A 28 7.05 4.10 -0.84
C ARG A 28 8.33 4.35 -0.08
N LYS A 29 8.87 5.56 -0.25
CA LYS A 29 10.07 5.99 0.42
C LYS A 29 9.78 6.43 1.84
N LYS A 30 10.77 6.27 2.71
CA LYS A 30 10.75 6.76 4.09
C LYS A 30 10.22 8.20 4.14
N HIS A 31 9.37 8.46 5.12
CA HIS A 31 8.77 9.77 5.42
C HIS A 31 7.74 10.27 4.41
N THR A 32 7.25 9.42 3.52
CA THR A 32 6.18 9.80 2.61
C THR A 32 4.82 9.35 3.12
N ILE A 33 3.78 10.08 2.73
CA ILE A 33 2.39 9.80 3.08
C ILE A 33 1.66 9.33 1.83
N SER A 34 0.87 8.29 1.99
CA SER A 34 0.03 7.76 0.91
C SER A 34 -1.30 7.26 1.45
N SER A 35 -2.24 6.97 0.54
CA SER A 35 -3.58 6.47 0.87
C SER A 35 -4.39 7.37 1.82
N ASP A 36 -4.13 8.64 1.85
CA ASP A 36 -4.84 9.61 2.70
C ASP A 36 -6.22 9.89 2.09
N HIS A 37 -7.10 8.87 2.13
CA HIS A 37 -8.38 8.92 1.43
C HIS A 37 -9.40 7.91 1.95
N THR A 38 -10.60 8.00 1.38
CA THR A 38 -11.69 7.03 1.54
C THR A 38 -12.16 6.61 0.15
N HIS A 39 -12.41 5.32 -0.07
CA HIS A 39 -12.99 4.84 -1.32
C HIS A 39 -14.01 3.73 -1.08
N ALA A 40 -14.84 3.49 -2.10
CA ALA A 40 -15.95 2.55 -2.00
C ALA A 40 -15.50 1.09 -1.95
N GLU A 41 -14.36 0.77 -2.55
CA GLU A 41 -13.83 -0.60 -2.57
C GLU A 41 -13.17 -0.92 -1.23
N GLY A 42 -13.39 -2.13 -0.73
CA GLY A 42 -12.52 -2.69 0.30
C GLY A 42 -11.15 -2.95 -0.27
N GLU A 43 -10.16 -3.05 0.58
CA GLU A 43 -8.77 -3.25 0.15
C GLU A 43 -8.08 -4.26 1.05
N GLU A 44 -7.28 -5.13 0.45
CA GLU A 44 -6.43 -6.05 1.18
C GLU A 44 -4.98 -5.68 0.92
N ILE A 45 -4.23 -5.45 1.99
CA ILE A 45 -2.85 -4.94 1.93
C ILE A 45 -1.93 -5.93 2.61
N PHE A 46 -0.82 -6.24 1.95
CA PHE A 46 0.27 -7.04 2.52
C PHE A 46 1.49 -6.13 2.63
N LEU A 47 1.85 -5.74 3.85
CA LEU A 47 3.11 -5.05 4.09
C LEU A 47 4.20 -6.11 4.16
N VAL A 48 5.02 -6.19 3.13
CA VAL A 48 6.04 -7.24 3.01
C VAL A 48 7.41 -6.80 3.49
N GLU A 49 7.67 -5.49 3.55
CA GLU A 49 8.93 -4.95 4.06
C GLU A 49 8.74 -3.58 4.65
N GLY A 50 9.37 -3.32 5.79
CA GLY A 50 9.43 -2.02 6.42
C GLY A 50 8.47 -1.79 7.57
N LYS A 51 8.45 -0.54 8.03
CA LYS A 51 7.60 -0.05 9.12
C LYS A 51 6.81 1.15 8.66
N MET A 52 5.59 1.28 9.15
CA MET A 52 4.74 2.43 8.82
C MET A 52 3.77 2.73 9.96
N VAL A 53 3.24 3.95 9.97
CA VAL A 53 2.09 4.31 10.79
C VAL A 53 0.86 4.14 9.92
N LEU A 54 -0.07 3.32 10.37
CA LEU A 54 -1.32 3.02 9.69
C LEU A 54 -2.47 3.65 10.45
N THR A 55 -3.30 4.42 9.74
CA THR A 55 -4.57 4.90 10.25
C THR A 55 -5.69 4.21 9.49
N VAL A 56 -6.63 3.61 10.19
CA VAL A 56 -7.85 3.01 9.63
C VAL A 56 -9.03 3.49 10.49
N GLY A 57 -9.92 4.27 9.88
CA GLY A 57 -10.99 4.92 10.61
C GLY A 57 -10.43 5.88 11.64
N ASP A 58 -10.78 5.67 12.90
CA ASP A 58 -10.31 6.50 14.04
C ASP A 58 -9.15 5.85 14.80
N GLN A 59 -8.62 4.73 14.32
CA GLN A 59 -7.51 4.04 14.95
C GLN A 59 -6.20 4.32 14.22
N THR A 60 -5.13 4.56 14.97
CA THR A 60 -3.80 4.77 14.44
C THR A 60 -2.82 3.87 15.18
N LYS A 61 -1.98 3.18 14.43
CA LYS A 61 -1.04 2.21 14.99
C LYS A 61 0.23 2.14 14.17
N GLU A 62 1.37 2.01 14.84
CA GLU A 62 2.63 1.66 14.19
C GLU A 62 2.64 0.16 13.93
N VAL A 63 2.98 -0.23 12.71
CA VAL A 63 3.03 -1.64 12.29
C VAL A 63 4.32 -1.94 11.55
N GLU A 64 4.73 -3.20 11.62
CA GLU A 64 5.96 -3.68 10.99
C GLU A 64 5.71 -4.95 10.19
N ALA A 65 6.34 -5.04 9.03
CA ALA A 65 6.27 -6.21 8.15
C ALA A 65 6.85 -7.47 8.83
N PRO A 66 6.40 -8.66 8.41
CA PRO A 66 5.35 -8.90 7.43
C PRO A 66 3.97 -8.97 8.10
N ILE A 67 2.99 -8.30 7.53
CA ILE A 67 1.61 -8.35 8.05
C ILE A 67 0.60 -8.19 6.92
N LYS A 68 -0.63 -8.63 7.19
CA LYS A 68 -1.79 -8.43 6.35
C LYS A 68 -2.73 -7.44 7.01
N ILE A 69 -3.29 -6.54 6.21
CA ILE A 69 -4.23 -5.52 6.67
C ILE A 69 -5.47 -5.58 5.79
N ASP A 70 -6.65 -5.59 6.41
CA ASP A 70 -7.92 -5.48 5.72
C ASP A 70 -8.51 -4.09 5.95
N ILE A 71 -8.78 -3.37 4.86
CA ILE A 71 -9.45 -2.08 4.91
C ILE A 71 -10.90 -2.27 4.44
N PRO A 72 -11.89 -2.03 5.30
CA PRO A 72 -13.29 -2.15 4.90
C PRO A 72 -13.68 -1.09 3.86
N PRO A 73 -14.73 -1.34 3.04
CA PRO A 73 -15.27 -0.31 2.15
C PRO A 73 -15.66 0.95 2.90
N ASN A 74 -15.43 2.11 2.28
CA ASN A 74 -15.86 3.41 2.80
C ASN A 74 -15.24 3.80 4.14
N VAL A 75 -14.09 3.23 4.48
CA VAL A 75 -13.36 3.58 5.71
C VAL A 75 -12.11 4.38 5.33
N TYR A 76 -11.95 5.53 5.97
CA TYR A 76 -10.78 6.37 5.80
C TYR A 76 -9.52 5.60 6.20
N HIS A 77 -8.47 5.72 5.40
CA HIS A 77 -7.18 5.14 5.75
C HIS A 77 -6.03 6.01 5.23
N LYS A 78 -4.90 5.90 5.91
CA LYS A 78 -3.70 6.68 5.64
C LYS A 78 -2.47 5.87 6.04
N ILE A 79 -1.43 5.99 5.25
CA ILE A 79 -0.14 5.34 5.50
C ILE A 79 0.94 6.39 5.56
N THR A 80 1.76 6.36 6.62
CA THR A 80 2.99 7.15 6.71
C THR A 80 4.16 6.19 6.82
N ALA A 81 5.05 6.20 5.83
CA ALA A 81 6.21 5.31 5.81
C ALA A 81 7.26 5.80 6.82
N LEU A 82 7.62 4.95 7.78
CA LEU A 82 8.70 5.23 8.74
C LEU A 82 10.06 4.79 8.22
N THR A 83 10.06 3.80 7.34
CA THR A 83 11.19 3.34 6.56
C THR A 83 10.74 3.27 5.11
N ASP A 84 11.64 2.92 4.19
CA ASP A 84 11.19 2.47 2.88
C ASP A 84 10.30 1.25 3.08
N ILE A 85 9.17 1.19 2.38
CA ILE A 85 8.20 0.11 2.51
C ILE A 85 7.88 -0.49 1.16
N ARG A 86 7.50 -1.77 1.18
CA ARG A 86 7.03 -2.52 0.02
C ARG A 86 5.71 -3.20 0.36
N ILE A 87 4.74 -3.02 -0.50
CA ILE A 87 3.36 -3.44 -0.29
C ILE A 87 2.83 -4.16 -1.52
N LEU A 88 2.10 -5.25 -1.27
CA LEU A 88 1.23 -5.86 -2.27
C LEU A 88 -0.21 -5.55 -1.86
N TYR A 89 -1.06 -5.19 -2.81
CA TYR A 89 -2.45 -4.88 -2.48
C TYR A 89 -3.39 -5.13 -3.65
N PHE A 90 -4.66 -5.35 -3.32
CA PHE A 90 -5.73 -5.41 -4.32
C PHE A 90 -7.03 -4.88 -3.73
N TYR A 91 -7.91 -4.39 -4.59
CA TYR A 91 -9.24 -3.97 -4.21
C TYR A 91 -10.19 -5.16 -4.29
N LYS A 92 -11.09 -5.24 -3.33
CA LYS A 92 -12.10 -6.30 -3.27
C LYS A 92 -13.36 -5.92 -4.01
#